data_0d483e9b035794cea0221412e9b109a2
#
_entry.id   0d483e9b035794cea0221412e9b109a2
#
_cell.length_a   1.000
_cell.length_b   1.000
_cell.length_c   1.000
_cell.angle_alpha   90.00
_cell.angle_beta   90.00
_cell.angle_gamma   90.00
#
_symmetry.space_group_name_H-M   'P 1'
#
loop_
_entity.id
_entity.type
_entity.pdbx_description
1 polymer ?
#
loop_
_entity_poly.entity_id
_entity_poly.type
_entity_poly.pdbx_seq_one_letter_code
_entity_poly.pdbx_strand_id
1 'polypeptide(L)'
;ARAIRNHVDTIDGVDLSRRYTEWLLTKAPDALPREDQEPGFVRLPTEEEWEFATRGGLAVDEAEFLAAVFPMPDGDLARYAWHESTGSAGGELHPVGLLKPNPLGLFDVLGNAAELTLAPFHLDRRGRPHGQAGGFVSRGGDLFTAPGQLGSAWRQEHNYFNATTGQAKVMDSLGFRLALTAPVIVSAGRLDAIKASWSELPSLAGTGNVKADSDRALAELQEVARKSQDEALRARLELIQRDVAQAHAGLNEARARTVRALVRMGAFMGKRVVTDAKRAEVIQGLMSIAQSNFDSFSRQAAGAKNGAKAVAEARAALDDKLDKWKGMLTEIQQGMASSLSYYGDMVVNVGRDYGNDEVATELRVVEVELQAKDNAYLIPYAALF
;
A
#
# COMPACT_ATOMS: atom_id res chain seq x y z
N ALA A 1 -20.94 15.69 25.75
CA ALA A 1 -21.18 14.24 25.56
C ALA A 1 -22.66 13.91 25.28
N ARG A 2 -23.62 14.56 25.95
CA ARG A 2 -25.06 14.28 25.72
C ARG A 2 -25.60 14.76 24.35
N ALA A 3 -25.02 15.80 23.77
CA ALA A 3 -25.44 16.33 22.46
C ALA A 3 -24.99 15.47 21.27
N ILE A 4 -24.00 14.62 21.48
CA ILE A 4 -23.41 13.74 20.45
C ILE A 4 -24.23 12.44 20.31
N ARG A 5 -25.09 12.11 21.25
CA ARG A 5 -25.83 10.84 21.30
C ARG A 5 -26.85 10.63 20.18
N ASN A 6 -27.29 11.65 19.50
CA ASN A 6 -28.49 11.56 18.66
C ASN A 6 -28.26 11.72 17.16
N HIS A 7 -27.05 12.03 16.70
CA HIS A 7 -26.80 12.30 15.27
C HIS A 7 -25.33 12.08 14.96
N VAL A 8 -24.88 10.84 14.84
CA VAL A 8 -23.56 10.54 14.34
C VAL A 8 -23.71 9.71 13.06
N ASP A 9 -23.73 10.39 11.95
CA ASP A 9 -23.29 9.82 10.69
C ASP A 9 -21.86 10.31 10.36
N THR A 10 -21.24 9.75 9.34
CA THR A 10 -19.91 10.18 8.89
C THR A 10 -19.86 11.65 8.45
N ILE A 11 -21.00 12.18 7.99
CA ILE A 11 -21.15 13.56 7.54
C ILE A 11 -21.09 14.48 8.76
N ASP A 12 -21.82 14.15 9.81
CA ASP A 12 -21.82 14.93 11.06
C ASP A 12 -20.44 14.90 11.75
N GLY A 13 -19.77 13.74 11.74
CA GLY A 13 -18.40 13.63 12.24
C GLY A 13 -17.40 14.49 11.48
N VAL A 14 -17.51 14.56 10.16
CA VAL A 14 -16.68 15.42 9.31
C VAL A 14 -17.00 16.91 9.55
N ASP A 15 -18.28 17.30 9.61
CA ASP A 15 -18.66 18.69 9.87
C ASP A 15 -18.24 19.15 11.27
N LEU A 16 -18.38 18.31 12.28
CA LEU A 16 -17.89 18.60 13.63
C LEU A 16 -16.37 18.76 13.67
N SER A 17 -15.63 17.89 12.97
CA SER A 17 -14.19 17.98 12.85
C SER A 17 -13.76 19.31 12.22
N ARG A 18 -14.44 19.76 11.17
CA ARG A 18 -14.21 21.04 10.51
C ARG A 18 -14.49 22.21 11.47
N ARG A 19 -15.64 22.24 12.12
CA ARG A 19 -16.02 23.30 13.09
C ARG A 19 -15.07 23.34 14.27
N TYR A 20 -14.62 22.20 14.75
CA TYR A 20 -13.67 22.13 15.85
C TYR A 20 -12.28 22.62 15.41
N THR A 21 -11.86 22.30 14.19
CA THR A 21 -10.64 22.86 13.58
C THR A 21 -10.72 24.39 13.50
N GLU A 22 -11.82 24.95 13.00
CA GLU A 22 -12.05 26.40 12.92
C GLU A 22 -11.99 27.08 14.31
N TRP A 23 -12.57 26.42 15.30
CA TRP A 23 -12.52 26.89 16.68
C TRP A 23 -11.09 26.87 17.25
N LEU A 24 -10.33 25.79 17.03
CA LEU A 24 -8.95 25.68 17.47
C LEU A 24 -8.06 26.72 16.79
N LEU A 25 -8.18 26.92 15.49
CA LEU A 25 -7.44 27.95 14.75
C LEU A 25 -7.67 29.34 15.33
N THR A 26 -8.88 29.61 15.85
CA THR A 26 -9.24 30.91 16.41
C THR A 26 -8.87 31.07 17.89
N LYS A 27 -9.02 30.01 18.69
CA LYS A 27 -8.92 30.10 20.16
C LYS A 27 -7.67 29.46 20.74
N ALA A 28 -7.09 28.51 20.07
CA ALA A 28 -5.91 27.77 20.53
C ALA A 28 -5.06 27.27 19.33
N PRO A 29 -4.54 28.17 18.47
CA PRO A 29 -3.83 27.77 17.25
C PRO A 29 -2.59 26.92 17.54
N ASP A 30 -1.97 27.09 18.69
CA ASP A 30 -0.80 26.32 19.11
C ASP A 30 -1.12 24.88 19.56
N ALA A 31 -2.40 24.56 19.73
CA ALA A 31 -2.84 23.18 19.99
C ALA A 31 -2.87 22.31 18.73
N LEU A 32 -2.83 22.92 17.54
CA LEU A 32 -2.77 22.19 16.29
C LEU A 32 -1.31 21.89 15.91
N PRO A 33 -0.99 20.66 15.51
CA PRO A 33 0.33 20.36 14.97
C PRO A 33 0.58 21.19 13.72
N ARG A 34 1.84 21.47 13.41
CA ARG A 34 2.23 22.19 12.21
C ARG A 34 3.20 21.38 11.38
N GLU A 35 3.05 21.49 10.07
CA GLU A 35 4.07 21.03 9.13
C GLU A 35 4.55 22.23 8.32
N ASP A 36 5.82 22.58 8.44
CA ASP A 36 6.37 23.87 8.01
C ASP A 36 5.55 25.03 8.63
N GLN A 37 4.91 25.86 7.80
CA GLN A 37 4.05 26.95 8.24
C GLN A 37 2.55 26.60 8.22
N GLU A 38 2.20 25.44 7.64
CA GLU A 38 0.81 25.05 7.51
C GLU A 38 0.27 24.46 8.82
N PRO A 39 -0.84 24.99 9.35
CA PRO A 39 -1.46 24.44 10.54
C PRO A 39 -2.13 23.09 10.25
N GLY A 40 -2.13 22.23 11.23
CA GLY A 40 -2.88 20.99 11.23
C GLY A 40 -4.39 21.21 11.39
N PHE A 41 -5.09 20.11 11.42
CA PHE A 41 -6.54 20.07 11.52
C PHE A 41 -7.01 18.83 12.28
N VAL A 42 -8.29 18.85 12.64
CA VAL A 42 -8.97 17.74 13.29
C VAL A 42 -9.72 16.91 12.24
N ARG A 43 -9.68 15.60 12.36
CA ARG A 43 -10.46 14.67 11.54
C ARG A 43 -10.80 13.41 12.31
N LEU A 44 -11.63 12.54 11.72
CA LEU A 44 -11.72 11.16 12.17
C LEU A 44 -10.37 10.45 11.92
N PRO A 45 -9.97 9.51 12.77
CA PRO A 45 -8.81 8.66 12.50
C PRO A 45 -9.05 7.78 11.27
N THR A 46 -7.99 7.41 10.56
CA THR A 46 -8.08 6.29 9.63
C THR A 46 -8.24 4.97 10.40
N GLU A 47 -8.56 3.89 9.71
CA GLU A 47 -8.69 2.57 10.34
C GLU A 47 -7.37 2.11 10.96
N GLU A 48 -6.26 2.35 10.26
CA GLU A 48 -4.92 1.99 10.69
C GLU A 48 -4.48 2.82 11.91
N GLU A 49 -4.73 4.12 11.92
CA GLU A 49 -4.44 4.98 13.06
C GLU A 49 -5.24 4.57 14.30
N TRP A 50 -6.52 4.26 14.10
CA TRP A 50 -7.39 3.79 15.17
C TRP A 50 -6.87 2.48 15.74
N GLU A 51 -6.53 1.52 14.90
CA GLU A 51 -6.02 0.21 15.31
C GLU A 51 -4.66 0.33 16.01
N PHE A 52 -3.74 1.10 15.45
CA PHE A 52 -2.44 1.37 16.06
C PHE A 52 -2.59 1.96 17.47
N ALA A 53 -3.44 2.97 17.62
CA ALA A 53 -3.69 3.62 18.90
C ALA A 53 -4.38 2.68 19.91
N THR A 54 -5.35 1.88 19.46
CA THR A 54 -6.06 0.91 20.31
C THR A 54 -5.13 -0.19 20.81
N ARG A 55 -4.21 -0.68 19.99
CA ARG A 55 -3.22 -1.70 20.35
C ARG A 55 -2.17 -1.22 21.36
N GLY A 56 -2.08 0.09 21.59
CA GLY A 56 -1.12 0.70 22.54
C GLY A 56 0.06 1.39 21.85
N GLY A 57 0.10 1.42 20.52
CA GLY A 57 1.10 2.14 19.74
C GLY A 57 2.53 1.79 20.13
N LEU A 58 3.33 2.84 20.41
CA LEU A 58 4.73 2.69 20.83
C LEU A 58 4.89 2.41 22.35
N ALA A 59 3.80 2.32 23.12
CA ALA A 59 3.85 2.08 24.55
C ALA A 59 3.86 0.58 24.90
N VAL A 60 3.83 -0.31 23.91
CA VAL A 60 3.81 -1.76 24.05
C VAL A 60 4.93 -2.39 23.21
N ASP A 61 5.33 -3.62 23.56
CA ASP A 61 6.26 -4.38 22.73
C ASP A 61 5.57 -5.02 21.50
N GLU A 62 6.35 -5.64 20.62
CA GLU A 62 5.83 -6.24 19.40
C GLU A 62 4.85 -7.40 19.65
N ALA A 63 5.10 -8.22 20.64
CA ALA A 63 4.23 -9.35 20.98
C ALA A 63 2.90 -8.87 21.54
N GLU A 64 2.93 -7.87 22.41
CA GLU A 64 1.74 -7.19 22.96
C GLU A 64 0.95 -6.47 21.87
N PHE A 65 1.64 -5.83 20.93
CA PHE A 65 1.01 -5.14 19.80
C PHE A 65 0.27 -6.11 18.87
N LEU A 66 0.80 -7.30 18.66
CA LEU A 66 0.18 -8.33 17.82
C LEU A 66 -0.95 -9.10 18.51
N ALA A 67 -1.15 -8.92 19.80
CA ALA A 67 -2.23 -9.57 20.55
C ALA A 67 -3.62 -9.09 20.09
N ALA A 68 -4.64 -9.90 20.30
CA ALA A 68 -6.02 -9.58 19.92
C ALA A 68 -6.59 -8.37 20.66
N VAL A 69 -6.14 -8.15 21.88
CA VAL A 69 -6.45 -6.99 22.73
C VAL A 69 -5.16 -6.44 23.31
N PHE A 70 -5.16 -5.15 23.65
CA PHE A 70 -4.01 -4.53 24.32
C PHE A 70 -3.75 -5.15 25.71
N PRO A 71 -2.54 -4.98 26.30
CA PRO A 71 -2.22 -5.50 27.63
C PRO A 71 -3.19 -5.00 28.69
N MET A 72 -3.78 -5.93 29.41
CA MET A 72 -4.69 -5.69 30.51
C MET A 72 -4.10 -6.37 31.77
N PRO A 73 -3.32 -5.65 32.60
CA PRO A 73 -2.62 -6.25 33.73
C PRO A 73 -3.54 -6.99 34.71
N ASP A 74 -4.81 -6.59 34.79
CA ASP A 74 -5.79 -7.24 35.63
C ASP A 74 -6.41 -8.50 35.02
N GLY A 75 -6.22 -8.74 33.74
CA GLY A 75 -6.82 -9.86 32.99
C GLY A 75 -8.35 -9.83 32.89
N ASP A 76 -8.98 -8.70 33.24
CA ASP A 76 -10.45 -8.56 33.30
C ASP A 76 -10.91 -7.48 32.31
N LEU A 77 -11.48 -7.91 31.18
CA LEU A 77 -11.98 -7.04 30.13
C LEU A 77 -13.05 -6.05 30.63
N ALA A 78 -13.90 -6.46 31.60
CA ALA A 78 -14.95 -5.59 32.13
C ALA A 78 -14.42 -4.34 32.85
N ARG A 79 -13.12 -4.31 33.20
CA ARG A 79 -12.47 -3.12 33.76
C ARG A 79 -11.98 -2.12 32.69
N TYR A 80 -12.02 -2.50 31.42
CA TYR A 80 -11.53 -1.71 30.29
C TYR A 80 -12.58 -1.44 29.23
N ALA A 81 -13.66 -2.23 29.19
CA ALA A 81 -14.68 -2.15 28.16
C ALA A 81 -16.09 -2.39 28.69
N TRP A 82 -17.07 -1.61 28.23
CA TRP A 82 -18.48 -1.85 28.41
C TRP A 82 -19.00 -2.75 27.30
N HIS A 83 -19.52 -3.93 27.62
CA HIS A 83 -19.90 -4.96 26.65
C HIS A 83 -21.17 -5.73 27.05
N GLU A 84 -21.63 -6.63 26.18
CA GLU A 84 -22.85 -7.43 26.35
C GLU A 84 -22.73 -8.46 27.49
N SER A 85 -22.30 -8.16 28.65
CA SER A 85 -22.29 -9.11 29.76
C SER A 85 -23.12 -8.63 30.91
N THR A 86 -23.65 -9.58 31.69
CA THR A 86 -24.32 -9.28 32.97
C THR A 86 -23.32 -8.59 33.88
N GLY A 87 -23.66 -7.37 34.32
CA GLY A 87 -22.82 -6.56 35.19
C GLY A 87 -21.78 -5.69 34.48
N SER A 88 -21.76 -5.67 33.14
CA SER A 88 -20.99 -4.69 32.33
C SER A 88 -21.90 -3.53 31.88
N ALA A 89 -22.17 -3.39 30.57
CA ALA A 89 -22.92 -2.25 30.03
C ALA A 89 -24.38 -2.13 30.48
N GLY A 90 -25.01 -3.26 30.84
CA GLY A 90 -26.42 -3.24 31.24
C GLY A 90 -27.40 -2.79 30.15
N GLY A 91 -26.96 -2.79 28.88
CA GLY A 91 -27.74 -2.33 27.73
C GLY A 91 -27.79 -0.82 27.53
N GLU A 92 -26.97 -0.04 28.24
CA GLU A 92 -26.93 1.42 28.17
C GLU A 92 -25.53 1.95 27.89
N LEU A 93 -25.48 3.09 27.19
CA LEU A 93 -24.22 3.83 27.01
C LEU A 93 -23.78 4.47 28.33
N HIS A 94 -22.51 4.34 28.63
CA HIS A 94 -21.90 4.93 29.80
C HIS A 94 -21.10 6.20 29.46
N PRO A 95 -20.96 7.14 30.41
CA PRO A 95 -20.04 8.26 30.26
C PRO A 95 -18.61 7.75 30.02
N VAL A 96 -17.88 8.43 29.13
CA VAL A 96 -16.50 8.07 28.81
C VAL A 96 -15.55 8.24 30.02
N GLY A 97 -14.52 7.41 30.09
CA GLY A 97 -13.46 7.54 31.09
C GLY A 97 -13.79 6.98 32.46
N LEU A 98 -14.80 6.15 32.61
CA LEU A 98 -15.14 5.49 33.88
C LEU A 98 -14.35 4.20 34.13
N LEU A 99 -13.91 3.55 33.06
CA LEU A 99 -13.09 2.33 33.12
C LEU A 99 -11.61 2.67 32.97
N LYS A 100 -10.76 1.66 32.94
CA LYS A 100 -9.30 1.83 32.75
C LYS A 100 -8.96 2.15 31.30
N PRO A 101 -7.93 2.98 31.05
CA PRO A 101 -7.46 3.26 29.71
C PRO A 101 -6.59 2.12 29.16
N ASN A 102 -6.37 2.14 27.85
CA ASN A 102 -5.34 1.35 27.21
C ASN A 102 -3.91 1.87 27.52
N PRO A 103 -2.81 1.23 27.06
CA PRO A 103 -1.44 1.67 27.33
C PRO A 103 -1.10 3.09 26.88
N LEU A 104 -1.79 3.66 25.88
CA LEU A 104 -1.64 5.06 25.46
C LEU A 104 -2.48 6.05 26.30
N GLY A 105 -3.21 5.58 27.31
CA GLY A 105 -4.09 6.43 28.10
C GLY A 105 -5.45 6.72 27.44
N LEU A 106 -5.84 5.98 26.41
CA LEU A 106 -7.11 6.14 25.73
C LEU A 106 -8.19 5.29 26.40
N PHE A 107 -9.30 5.93 26.75
CA PHE A 107 -10.45 5.31 27.38
C PHE A 107 -11.47 4.83 26.35
N ASP A 108 -12.21 3.78 26.70
CA ASP A 108 -13.36 3.26 25.96
C ASP A 108 -13.07 2.97 24.47
N VAL A 109 -11.84 2.55 24.16
CA VAL A 109 -11.45 2.16 22.79
C VAL A 109 -12.06 0.82 22.37
N LEU A 110 -12.55 0.02 23.34
CA LEU A 110 -13.31 -1.19 23.11
C LEU A 110 -14.65 -1.08 23.84
N GLY A 111 -15.74 -1.51 23.19
CA GLY A 111 -17.06 -1.49 23.77
C GLY A 111 -17.66 -0.07 23.89
N ASN A 112 -18.64 0.10 24.75
CA ASN A 112 -19.44 1.32 24.93
C ASN A 112 -20.13 1.76 23.63
N ALA A 113 -19.48 2.55 22.79
CA ALA A 113 -19.94 2.92 21.45
C ALA A 113 -18.90 2.56 20.41
N ALA A 114 -19.30 1.87 19.36
CA ALA A 114 -18.46 1.62 18.22
C ALA A 114 -18.02 2.95 17.57
N GLU A 115 -16.79 3.04 17.12
CA GLU A 115 -16.19 4.29 16.68
C GLU A 115 -15.99 4.35 15.16
N LEU A 116 -16.55 5.39 14.54
CA LEU A 116 -16.40 5.67 13.12
C LEU A 116 -14.95 6.00 12.76
N THR A 117 -14.52 5.48 11.61
CA THR A 117 -13.25 5.84 10.99
C THR A 117 -13.47 6.58 9.65
N LEU A 118 -12.41 7.20 9.15
CA LEU A 118 -12.47 8.01 7.92
C LEU A 118 -12.54 7.15 6.65
N ALA A 119 -12.06 5.93 6.69
CA ALA A 119 -11.95 5.08 5.52
C ALA A 119 -13.27 4.36 5.16
N PRO A 120 -13.59 4.17 3.87
CA PRO A 120 -14.64 3.26 3.44
C PRO A 120 -14.25 1.81 3.74
N PHE A 121 -15.23 0.94 3.92
CA PHE A 121 -14.99 -0.47 4.14
C PHE A 121 -14.33 -1.13 2.92
N HIS A 122 -13.25 -1.83 3.14
CA HIS A 122 -12.60 -2.71 2.18
C HIS A 122 -12.40 -4.10 2.79
N LEU A 123 -12.58 -5.12 1.96
CA LEU A 123 -12.06 -6.44 2.31
C LEU A 123 -10.54 -6.43 2.14
N ASP A 124 -9.85 -6.87 3.15
CA ASP A 124 -8.39 -7.01 3.15
C ASP A 124 -8.00 -8.48 3.31
N ARG A 125 -7.00 -8.90 2.56
CA ARG A 125 -6.36 -10.19 2.74
C ARG A 125 -4.85 -10.01 2.72
N ARG A 126 -4.23 -10.12 3.89
CA ARG A 126 -2.77 -9.97 4.07
C ARG A 126 -2.23 -8.66 3.53
N GLY A 127 -2.86 -7.54 3.92
CA GLY A 127 -2.44 -6.20 3.49
C GLY A 127 -2.77 -5.86 2.02
N ARG A 128 -3.59 -6.66 1.35
CA ARG A 128 -4.07 -6.38 -0.02
C ARG A 128 -5.56 -6.07 0.00
N PRO A 129 -5.96 -4.81 -0.09
CA PRO A 129 -7.36 -4.42 -0.14
C PRO A 129 -8.01 -4.91 -1.44
N HIS A 130 -9.24 -5.37 -1.33
CA HIS A 130 -10.08 -5.64 -2.50
C HIS A 130 -10.46 -4.32 -3.18
N GLY A 131 -10.55 -4.29 -4.50
CA GLY A 131 -10.88 -3.08 -5.26
C GLY A 131 -12.29 -2.54 -5.05
N GLN A 132 -13.20 -3.31 -4.46
CA GLN A 132 -14.56 -2.85 -4.13
C GLN A 132 -14.56 -2.19 -2.75
N ALA A 133 -14.98 -0.93 -2.71
CA ALA A 133 -15.27 -0.21 -1.48
C ALA A 133 -16.74 -0.37 -1.10
N GLY A 134 -17.00 -0.54 0.19
CA GLY A 134 -18.33 -0.62 0.76
C GLY A 134 -18.78 0.69 1.42
N GLY A 135 -19.56 0.58 2.52
CA GLY A 135 -19.98 1.69 3.34
C GLY A 135 -18.88 2.22 4.25
N PHE A 136 -19.24 2.88 5.34
CA PHE A 136 -18.26 3.31 6.32
C PHE A 136 -17.92 2.21 7.33
N VAL A 137 -16.78 2.36 8.00
CA VAL A 137 -16.28 1.39 8.98
C VAL A 137 -16.43 1.94 10.38
N SER A 138 -16.94 1.10 11.30
CA SER A 138 -16.77 1.30 12.73
C SER A 138 -15.83 0.26 13.34
N ARG A 139 -15.17 0.66 14.40
CA ARG A 139 -14.15 -0.11 15.12
C ARG A 139 -14.52 -0.21 16.60
N GLY A 140 -13.87 -1.14 17.32
CA GLY A 140 -13.95 -1.26 18.78
C GLY A 140 -15.09 -2.10 19.31
N GLY A 141 -16.13 -2.34 18.52
CA GLY A 141 -17.39 -2.92 19.02
C GLY A 141 -18.15 -1.95 19.92
N ASP A 142 -19.32 -2.32 20.36
CA ASP A 142 -20.21 -1.51 21.19
C ASP A 142 -20.69 -2.26 22.44
N LEU A 143 -21.57 -1.64 23.19
CA LEU A 143 -22.17 -2.20 24.40
C LEU A 143 -22.98 -3.50 24.18
N PHE A 144 -23.33 -3.83 22.93
CA PHE A 144 -24.02 -5.07 22.54
C PHE A 144 -23.05 -6.14 21.99
N THR A 145 -21.77 -5.83 21.90
CA THR A 145 -20.77 -6.76 21.37
C THR A 145 -20.36 -7.74 22.47
N ALA A 146 -20.38 -9.03 22.14
CA ALA A 146 -19.98 -10.08 23.07
C ALA A 146 -18.47 -9.96 23.43
N PRO A 147 -18.06 -10.27 24.70
CA PRO A 147 -16.68 -10.11 25.15
C PRO A 147 -15.65 -10.82 24.26
N GLY A 148 -15.98 -12.01 23.77
CA GLY A 148 -15.08 -12.80 22.90
C GLY A 148 -14.93 -12.26 21.48
N GLN A 149 -15.72 -11.26 21.10
CA GLN A 149 -15.64 -10.58 19.81
C GLN A 149 -14.95 -9.22 19.90
N LEU A 150 -14.84 -8.65 21.12
CA LEU A 150 -14.14 -7.39 21.32
C LEU A 150 -12.64 -7.57 21.07
N GLY A 151 -12.09 -6.72 20.24
CA GLY A 151 -10.67 -6.73 19.92
C GLY A 151 -10.27 -5.61 19.01
N SER A 152 -8.97 -5.34 18.96
CA SER A 152 -8.40 -4.26 18.13
C SER A 152 -8.60 -4.48 16.63
N ALA A 153 -8.82 -5.72 16.17
CA ALA A 153 -9.07 -6.05 14.79
C ALA A 153 -10.57 -6.09 14.40
N TRP A 154 -11.49 -5.88 15.36
CA TRP A 154 -12.92 -5.89 15.08
C TRP A 154 -13.30 -4.75 14.13
N ARG A 155 -14.01 -5.10 13.06
CA ARG A 155 -14.48 -4.17 12.02
C ARG A 155 -15.93 -4.45 11.71
N GLN A 156 -16.72 -3.41 11.56
CA GLN A 156 -18.10 -3.55 11.11
C GLN A 156 -18.39 -2.56 9.99
N GLU A 157 -18.97 -3.07 8.90
CA GLU A 157 -19.45 -2.25 7.80
C GLU A 157 -20.84 -1.72 8.07
N HIS A 158 -21.07 -0.46 7.72
CA HIS A 158 -22.37 0.20 7.82
C HIS A 158 -22.73 0.87 6.50
N ASN A 159 -23.98 0.73 6.10
CA ASN A 159 -24.52 1.51 4.98
C ASN A 159 -24.59 2.98 5.34
N TYR A 160 -24.34 3.87 4.40
CA TYR A 160 -24.50 5.32 4.60
C TYR A 160 -25.93 5.73 4.83
N PHE A 161 -26.88 5.04 4.20
CA PHE A 161 -28.30 5.37 4.22
C PHE A 161 -29.15 4.16 4.60
N ASN A 162 -30.26 4.44 5.25
CA ASN A 162 -31.32 3.46 5.46
C ASN A 162 -32.00 3.16 4.12
N ALA A 163 -31.97 1.91 3.68
CA ALA A 163 -32.49 1.48 2.37
C ALA A 163 -34.01 1.74 2.22
N THR A 164 -34.76 1.80 3.33
CA THR A 164 -36.21 1.99 3.31
C THR A 164 -36.62 3.46 3.29
N THR A 165 -35.88 4.30 4.04
CA THR A 165 -36.24 5.72 4.21
C THR A 165 -35.39 6.66 3.37
N GLY A 166 -34.25 6.21 2.86
CA GLY A 166 -33.27 7.04 2.18
C GLY A 166 -32.52 8.04 3.09
N GLN A 167 -32.84 8.04 4.40
CA GLN A 167 -32.20 8.91 5.36
C GLN A 167 -30.84 8.36 5.80
N ALA A 168 -29.99 9.22 6.36
CA ALA A 168 -28.71 8.82 6.94
C ALA A 168 -28.89 7.68 7.96
N LYS A 169 -27.97 6.73 7.97
CA LYS A 169 -27.96 5.65 8.95
C LYS A 169 -27.58 6.21 10.32
N VAL A 170 -28.47 6.10 11.28
CA VAL A 170 -28.26 6.49 12.67
C VAL A 170 -28.32 5.25 13.54
N MET A 171 -27.40 5.14 14.52
CA MET A 171 -27.34 4.05 15.48
C MET A 171 -27.03 4.63 16.87
N ASP A 172 -27.77 4.21 17.88
CA ASP A 172 -27.61 4.73 19.24
C ASP A 172 -26.28 4.33 19.89
N SER A 173 -25.65 3.23 19.44
CA SER A 173 -24.37 2.72 19.93
C SER A 173 -23.18 3.06 19.02
N LEU A 174 -23.35 4.00 18.09
CA LEU A 174 -22.30 4.47 17.20
C LEU A 174 -21.81 5.85 17.64
N GLY A 175 -20.49 5.97 17.80
CA GLY A 175 -19.79 7.19 18.17
C GLY A 175 -18.59 7.46 17.27
N PHE A 176 -17.69 8.30 17.73
CA PHE A 176 -16.40 8.57 17.06
C PHE A 176 -15.41 9.16 18.05
N ARG A 177 -14.15 9.08 17.70
CA ARG A 177 -13.07 9.90 18.29
C ARG A 177 -12.41 10.76 17.24
N LEU A 178 -11.73 11.81 17.66
CA LEU A 178 -11.05 12.74 16.77
C LEU A 178 -9.53 12.54 16.88
N ALA A 179 -8.86 12.74 15.76
CA ALA A 179 -7.41 12.77 15.64
C ALA A 179 -6.96 14.17 15.22
N LEU A 180 -5.89 14.64 15.82
CA LEU A 180 -5.15 15.83 15.37
C LEU A 180 -4.13 15.37 14.34
N THR A 181 -4.08 16.04 13.20
CA THR A 181 -3.14 15.72 12.13
C THR A 181 -2.58 16.99 11.51
N ALA A 182 -1.44 16.88 10.83
CA ALA A 182 -0.90 17.93 9.99
C ALA A 182 -0.95 17.50 8.51
N PRO A 183 -0.96 18.45 7.55
CA PRO A 183 -0.76 18.13 6.15
C PRO A 183 0.58 17.40 5.95
N VAL A 184 0.61 16.43 5.06
CA VAL A 184 1.83 15.62 4.84
C VAL A 184 2.77 16.28 3.84
N ILE A 185 2.22 16.78 2.74
CA ILE A 185 2.99 17.42 1.65
C ILE A 185 2.56 18.86 1.55
N VAL A 186 3.35 19.77 2.14
CA VAL A 186 3.08 21.22 2.17
C VAL A 186 3.99 21.99 1.21
N SER A 187 5.09 21.39 0.77
CA SER A 187 6.06 21.99 -0.14
C SER A 187 6.83 20.94 -0.93
N ALA A 188 7.49 21.34 -2.02
CA ALA A 188 8.41 20.45 -2.75
C ALA A 188 9.59 20.00 -1.86
N GLY A 189 10.13 20.90 -1.03
CA GLY A 189 11.19 20.55 -0.10
C GLY A 189 10.76 19.53 0.95
N ARG A 190 9.50 19.59 1.44
CA ARG A 190 8.95 18.59 2.33
C ARG A 190 8.81 17.23 1.65
N LEU A 191 8.36 17.19 0.40
CA LEU A 191 8.28 15.98 -0.38
C LEU A 191 9.66 15.33 -0.57
N ASP A 192 10.69 16.13 -0.86
CA ASP A 192 12.05 15.64 -1.03
C ASP A 192 12.63 15.12 0.30
N ALA A 193 12.33 15.79 1.43
CA ALA A 193 12.70 15.30 2.75
C ALA A 193 12.03 13.96 3.10
N ILE A 194 10.76 13.77 2.75
CA ILE A 194 10.04 12.50 2.93
C ILE A 194 10.67 11.40 2.08
N LYS A 195 10.98 11.67 0.81
CA LYS A 195 11.67 10.72 -0.07
C LYS A 195 13.04 10.33 0.46
N ALA A 196 13.82 11.31 0.97
CA ALA A 196 15.12 11.05 1.57
C ALA A 196 14.98 10.16 2.81
N SER A 197 14.05 10.45 3.73
CA SER A 197 13.83 9.62 4.90
C SER A 197 13.34 8.21 4.55
N TRP A 198 12.57 8.04 3.48
CA TRP A 198 12.19 6.72 2.99
C TRP A 198 13.37 5.91 2.45
N SER A 199 14.32 6.58 1.80
CA SER A 199 15.55 5.90 1.33
C SER A 199 16.50 5.49 2.47
N GLU A 200 16.36 6.14 3.63
CA GLU A 200 17.11 5.80 4.85
C GLU A 200 16.43 4.71 5.69
N LEU A 201 15.13 4.44 5.46
CA LEU A 201 14.46 3.34 6.14
C LEU A 201 15.15 2.03 5.77
N PRO A 202 15.45 1.18 6.76
CA PRO A 202 15.91 -0.16 6.47
C PRO A 202 14.92 -0.81 5.51
N SER A 203 15.40 -1.38 4.42
CA SER A 203 14.54 -2.17 3.54
C SER A 203 13.84 -3.23 4.39
N LEU A 204 12.52 -3.20 4.49
CA LEU A 204 11.75 -4.24 5.19
C LEU A 204 12.01 -5.63 4.61
N ALA A 205 12.53 -5.69 3.38
CA ALA A 205 12.98 -6.92 2.73
C ALA A 205 14.41 -7.33 3.13
N GLY A 206 15.17 -6.44 3.79
CA GLY A 206 16.62 -6.66 4.04
C GLY A 206 17.03 -6.71 5.50
N THR A 207 16.17 -6.38 6.45
CA THR A 207 16.58 -6.27 7.86
C THR A 207 16.46 -7.55 8.67
N GLY A 208 15.73 -8.54 8.18
CA GLY A 208 15.89 -9.90 8.66
C GLY A 208 16.29 -10.73 7.46
N ASN A 209 17.41 -11.36 7.52
CA ASN A 209 17.62 -12.56 6.74
C ASN A 209 16.56 -13.55 7.25
N VAL A 210 15.32 -13.40 6.75
CA VAL A 210 14.14 -14.19 7.18
C VAL A 210 14.52 -15.67 7.17
N LYS A 211 15.42 -16.05 6.26
CA LYS A 211 16.00 -17.38 6.22
C LYS A 211 16.94 -17.61 7.41
N ALA A 212 17.84 -16.68 7.74
CA ALA A 212 18.77 -16.83 8.85
C ALA A 212 18.04 -16.76 10.21
N ASP A 213 17.01 -15.90 10.33
CA ASP A 213 16.21 -15.81 11.57
C ASP A 213 15.31 -17.04 11.75
N SER A 214 14.76 -17.57 10.66
CA SER A 214 14.00 -18.82 10.70
C SER A 214 14.88 -20.04 10.92
N ASP A 215 16.05 -20.09 10.29
CA ASP A 215 17.02 -21.16 10.52
C ASP A 215 17.53 -21.13 11.96
N ARG A 216 17.68 -19.93 12.54
CA ARG A 216 18.03 -19.75 13.95
C ARG A 216 16.89 -20.16 14.88
N ALA A 217 15.65 -19.77 14.60
CA ALA A 217 14.47 -20.17 15.37
C ALA A 217 14.24 -21.70 15.32
N LEU A 218 14.44 -22.30 14.14
CA LEU A 218 14.39 -23.76 14.00
C LEU A 218 15.52 -24.46 14.78
N ALA A 219 16.73 -23.90 14.79
CA ALA A 219 17.86 -24.42 15.58
C ALA A 219 17.59 -24.28 17.09
N GLU A 220 17.04 -23.18 17.55
CA GLU A 220 16.63 -22.97 18.95
C GLU A 220 15.54 -23.96 19.36
N LEU A 221 14.51 -24.17 18.53
CA LEU A 221 13.49 -25.21 18.77
C LEU A 221 14.09 -26.59 18.89
N GLN A 222 15.08 -26.93 18.04
CA GLN A 222 15.78 -28.19 18.06
C GLN A 222 16.58 -28.39 19.36
N GLU A 223 17.25 -27.31 19.80
CA GLU A 223 18.01 -27.32 21.04
C GLU A 223 17.12 -27.48 22.28
N VAL A 224 15.94 -26.82 22.30
CA VAL A 224 14.95 -26.97 23.34
C VAL A 224 14.37 -28.39 23.36
N ALA A 225 14.05 -28.97 22.21
CA ALA A 225 13.59 -30.34 22.08
C ALA A 225 14.65 -31.34 22.62
N ARG A 226 15.92 -31.12 22.27
CA ARG A 226 17.03 -31.97 22.71
C ARG A 226 17.28 -31.94 24.23
N LYS A 227 17.08 -30.76 24.83
CA LYS A 227 17.28 -30.58 26.29
C LYS A 227 16.09 -31.04 27.13
N SER A 228 14.93 -31.27 26.52
CA SER A 228 13.73 -31.70 27.24
C SER A 228 13.89 -33.14 27.75
N GLN A 229 13.60 -33.36 29.03
CA GLN A 229 13.53 -34.68 29.63
C GLN A 229 12.14 -35.33 29.49
N ASP A 230 11.14 -34.55 29.08
CA ASP A 230 9.78 -35.03 28.83
C ASP A 230 9.70 -35.53 27.36
N GLU A 231 9.48 -36.84 27.23
CA GLU A 231 9.42 -37.51 25.91
C GLU A 231 8.21 -37.06 25.07
N ALA A 232 7.07 -36.79 25.70
CA ALA A 232 5.88 -36.31 25.02
C ALA A 232 6.07 -34.87 24.49
N LEU A 233 6.70 -34.01 25.30
CA LEU A 233 7.06 -32.64 24.89
C LEU A 233 8.08 -32.66 23.78
N ARG A 234 9.10 -33.52 23.84
CA ARG A 234 10.12 -33.68 22.79
C ARG A 234 9.47 -34.07 21.46
N ALA A 235 8.63 -35.10 21.44
CA ALA A 235 7.93 -35.57 20.26
C ALA A 235 7.06 -34.45 19.62
N ARG A 236 6.41 -33.65 20.48
CA ARG A 236 5.57 -32.52 20.01
C ARG A 236 6.40 -31.38 19.42
N LEU A 237 7.54 -31.05 20.01
CA LEU A 237 8.46 -30.04 19.47
C LEU A 237 9.07 -30.47 18.13
N GLU A 238 9.44 -31.76 17.99
CA GLU A 238 9.95 -32.31 16.72
C GLU A 238 8.88 -32.30 15.61
N LEU A 239 7.60 -32.49 15.95
CA LEU A 239 6.50 -32.38 15.01
C LEU A 239 6.34 -30.91 14.54
N ILE A 240 6.27 -29.97 15.48
CA ILE A 240 6.18 -28.53 15.19
C ILE A 240 7.37 -28.08 14.33
N GLN A 241 8.57 -28.52 14.64
CA GLN A 241 9.77 -28.21 13.86
C GLN A 241 9.64 -28.69 12.41
N ARG A 242 9.15 -29.91 12.20
CA ARG A 242 8.89 -30.44 10.83
C ARG A 242 7.86 -29.62 10.08
N ASP A 243 6.75 -29.29 10.71
CA ASP A 243 5.68 -28.51 10.09
C ASP A 243 6.14 -27.11 9.74
N VAL A 244 6.90 -26.47 10.63
CA VAL A 244 7.48 -25.13 10.38
C VAL A 244 8.51 -25.18 9.24
N ALA A 245 9.40 -26.19 9.24
CA ALA A 245 10.40 -26.36 8.18
C ALA A 245 9.74 -26.60 6.81
N GLN A 246 8.67 -27.38 6.76
CA GLN A 246 7.92 -27.65 5.54
C GLN A 246 7.19 -26.39 5.02
N ALA A 247 6.54 -25.66 5.93
CA ALA A 247 5.88 -24.38 5.60
C ALA A 247 6.89 -23.36 5.05
N HIS A 248 8.09 -23.30 5.65
CA HIS A 248 9.18 -22.42 5.26
C HIS A 248 9.74 -22.76 3.88
N ALA A 249 9.95 -24.05 3.60
CA ALA A 249 10.38 -24.52 2.28
C ALA A 249 9.36 -24.14 1.19
N GLY A 250 8.06 -24.30 1.47
CA GLY A 250 6.99 -23.88 0.55
C GLY A 250 6.96 -22.38 0.28
N LEU A 251 7.22 -21.56 1.31
CA LEU A 251 7.31 -20.10 1.18
C LEU A 251 8.51 -19.68 0.34
N ASN A 252 9.69 -20.27 0.59
CA ASN A 252 10.90 -19.98 -0.15
C ASN A 252 10.76 -20.33 -1.65
N GLU A 253 10.16 -21.49 -1.96
CA GLU A 253 9.89 -21.85 -3.35
C GLU A 253 8.86 -20.92 -4.02
N ALA A 254 7.85 -20.44 -3.27
CA ALA A 254 6.90 -19.46 -3.80
C ALA A 254 7.58 -18.11 -4.08
N ARG A 255 8.49 -17.66 -3.22
CA ARG A 255 9.32 -16.45 -3.44
C ARG A 255 10.20 -16.61 -4.66
N ALA A 256 10.95 -17.71 -4.76
CA ALA A 256 11.81 -18.02 -5.89
C ALA A 256 11.05 -17.99 -7.23
N ARG A 257 9.86 -18.61 -7.28
CA ARG A 257 8.98 -18.55 -8.47
C ARG A 257 8.55 -17.13 -8.82
N THR A 258 8.28 -16.30 -7.82
CA THR A 258 7.91 -14.90 -8.05
C THR A 258 9.08 -14.11 -8.63
N VAL A 259 10.29 -14.24 -8.07
CA VAL A 259 11.50 -13.59 -8.59
C VAL A 259 11.77 -14.04 -10.04
N ARG A 260 11.71 -15.33 -10.34
CA ARG A 260 11.85 -15.84 -11.71
C ARG A 260 10.84 -15.24 -12.68
N ALA A 261 9.59 -15.08 -12.24
CA ALA A 261 8.55 -14.45 -13.06
C ALA A 261 8.84 -12.97 -13.33
N LEU A 262 9.29 -12.24 -12.32
CA LEU A 262 9.63 -10.81 -12.43
C LEU A 262 10.85 -10.60 -13.33
N VAL A 263 11.91 -11.40 -13.18
CA VAL A 263 13.09 -11.35 -14.05
C VAL A 263 12.71 -11.62 -15.51
N ARG A 264 11.88 -12.63 -15.79
CA ARG A 264 11.40 -12.91 -17.16
C ARG A 264 10.60 -11.72 -17.71
N MET A 265 9.71 -11.15 -16.92
CA MET A 265 8.94 -9.99 -17.34
C MET A 265 9.84 -8.78 -17.62
N GLY A 266 10.85 -8.53 -16.78
CA GLY A 266 11.86 -7.50 -16.99
C GLY A 266 12.63 -7.69 -18.30
N ALA A 267 13.05 -8.92 -18.59
CA ALA A 267 13.74 -9.25 -19.85
C ALA A 267 12.85 -8.94 -21.09
N PHE A 268 11.58 -9.30 -21.06
CA PHE A 268 10.65 -8.97 -22.14
C PHE A 268 10.45 -7.46 -22.30
N MET A 269 10.30 -6.73 -21.21
CA MET A 269 10.15 -5.27 -21.23
C MET A 269 11.40 -4.58 -21.72
N GLY A 270 12.57 -4.98 -21.25
CA GLY A 270 13.86 -4.47 -21.73
C GLY A 270 14.04 -4.68 -23.24
N LYS A 271 13.74 -5.89 -23.73
CA LYS A 271 13.74 -6.16 -25.17
C LYS A 271 12.77 -5.26 -25.94
N ARG A 272 11.54 -5.07 -25.43
CA ARG A 272 10.54 -4.22 -26.08
C ARG A 272 11.05 -2.80 -26.22
N VAL A 273 11.59 -2.20 -25.14
CA VAL A 273 12.14 -0.84 -25.17
C VAL A 273 13.24 -0.71 -26.22
N VAL A 274 14.20 -1.64 -26.26
CA VAL A 274 15.28 -1.63 -27.25
C VAL A 274 14.73 -1.79 -28.68
N THR A 275 13.73 -2.64 -28.89
CA THR A 275 13.11 -2.83 -30.20
C THR A 275 12.38 -1.56 -30.65
N ASP A 276 11.63 -0.94 -29.77
CA ASP A 276 10.89 0.29 -30.08
C ASP A 276 11.85 1.47 -30.30
N ALA A 277 12.97 1.55 -29.58
CA ALA A 277 14.03 2.53 -29.84
C ALA A 277 14.60 2.39 -31.25
N LYS A 278 14.94 1.17 -31.67
CA LYS A 278 15.41 0.90 -33.05
C LYS A 278 14.37 1.27 -34.11
N ARG A 279 13.09 1.01 -33.84
CA ARG A 279 11.99 1.41 -34.74
C ARG A 279 11.88 2.92 -34.86
N ALA A 280 12.00 3.64 -33.73
CA ALA A 280 12.01 5.10 -33.73
C ALA A 280 13.18 5.66 -34.55
N GLU A 281 14.37 5.09 -34.40
CA GLU A 281 15.58 5.46 -35.16
C GLU A 281 15.40 5.26 -36.66
N VAL A 282 14.82 4.12 -37.09
CA VAL A 282 14.51 3.86 -38.49
C VAL A 282 13.51 4.89 -39.04
N ILE A 283 12.45 5.23 -38.32
CA ILE A 283 11.46 6.21 -38.74
C ILE A 283 12.12 7.59 -38.90
N GLN A 284 12.95 8.01 -37.95
CA GLN A 284 13.71 9.24 -38.00
C GLN A 284 14.63 9.29 -39.23
N GLY A 285 15.33 8.16 -39.51
CA GLY A 285 16.14 8.02 -40.72
C GLY A 285 15.34 8.18 -42.02
N LEU A 286 14.17 7.54 -42.09
CA LEU A 286 13.26 7.69 -43.26
C LEU A 286 12.77 9.13 -43.44
N MET A 287 12.45 9.84 -42.35
CA MET A 287 12.06 11.24 -42.38
C MET A 287 13.18 12.11 -42.93
N SER A 288 14.42 11.91 -42.48
CA SER A 288 15.61 12.62 -42.94
C SER A 288 15.87 12.39 -44.44
N ILE A 289 15.80 11.15 -44.88
CA ILE A 289 16.00 10.77 -46.29
C ILE A 289 14.90 11.41 -47.16
N ALA A 290 13.64 11.34 -46.75
CA ALA A 290 12.53 11.90 -47.47
C ALA A 290 12.66 13.45 -47.64
N GLN A 291 13.08 14.12 -46.56
CA GLN A 291 13.35 15.56 -46.60
C GLN A 291 14.52 15.89 -47.55
N SER A 292 15.65 15.15 -47.45
CA SER A 292 16.81 15.36 -48.34
C SER A 292 16.48 15.12 -49.81
N ASN A 293 15.67 14.10 -50.11
CA ASN A 293 15.22 13.81 -51.47
C ASN A 293 14.33 14.96 -52.01
N PHE A 294 13.43 15.48 -51.19
CA PHE A 294 12.59 16.62 -51.54
C PHE A 294 13.44 17.87 -51.81
N ASP A 295 14.42 18.16 -50.95
CA ASP A 295 15.30 19.32 -51.11
C ASP A 295 16.12 19.23 -52.43
N SER A 296 16.53 18.04 -52.78
CA SER A 296 17.25 17.78 -54.07
C SER A 296 16.32 17.93 -55.26
N PHE A 297 15.11 17.39 -55.19
CA PHE A 297 14.07 17.54 -56.20
C PHE A 297 13.68 19.02 -56.39
N SER A 298 13.45 19.75 -55.32
CA SER A 298 13.08 21.18 -55.34
C SER A 298 14.14 22.02 -56.02
N ARG A 299 15.42 21.76 -55.75
CA ARG A 299 16.54 22.45 -56.45
C ARG A 299 16.58 22.17 -57.96
N GLN A 300 16.33 20.91 -58.35
CA GLN A 300 16.32 20.53 -59.77
C GLN A 300 15.12 21.11 -60.54
N ALA A 301 13.97 21.20 -59.87
CA ALA A 301 12.73 21.69 -60.48
C ALA A 301 12.66 23.23 -60.60
N ALA A 302 13.53 23.97 -59.91
CA ALA A 302 13.48 25.44 -59.81
C ALA A 302 13.58 26.18 -61.15
N GLY A 303 14.12 25.56 -62.22
CA GLY A 303 14.23 26.12 -63.57
C GLY A 303 13.23 25.59 -64.64
N ALA A 304 12.36 24.65 -64.27
CA ALA A 304 11.46 23.97 -65.20
C ALA A 304 10.14 24.75 -65.41
N LYS A 305 9.55 24.65 -66.63
CA LYS A 305 8.35 25.40 -67.07
C LYS A 305 7.11 25.21 -66.18
N ASN A 306 7.02 24.10 -65.40
CA ASN A 306 5.96 23.82 -64.41
C ASN A 306 6.56 23.46 -63.04
N GLY A 307 7.80 23.86 -62.76
CA GLY A 307 8.56 23.47 -61.61
C GLY A 307 7.89 23.86 -60.28
N ALA A 308 7.37 25.08 -60.19
CA ALA A 308 6.71 25.57 -58.98
C ALA A 308 5.47 24.71 -58.57
N LYS A 309 4.66 24.31 -59.55
CA LYS A 309 3.49 23.45 -59.29
C LYS A 309 3.90 22.03 -58.82
N ALA A 310 4.88 21.46 -59.51
CA ALA A 310 5.41 20.14 -59.18
C ALA A 310 6.05 20.12 -57.78
N VAL A 311 6.77 21.18 -57.39
CA VAL A 311 7.35 21.31 -56.04
C VAL A 311 6.26 21.47 -54.99
N ALA A 312 5.18 22.23 -55.28
CA ALA A 312 4.06 22.35 -54.32
C ALA A 312 3.32 21.00 -54.08
N GLU A 313 3.06 20.24 -55.16
CA GLU A 313 2.45 18.91 -55.05
C GLU A 313 3.35 17.92 -54.31
N ALA A 314 4.65 17.92 -54.61
CA ALA A 314 5.62 17.08 -53.91
C ALA A 314 5.77 17.46 -52.41
N ARG A 315 5.67 18.76 -52.09
CA ARG A 315 5.67 19.24 -50.71
C ARG A 315 4.47 18.75 -49.93
N ALA A 316 3.28 18.89 -50.49
CA ALA A 316 2.06 18.38 -49.83
C ALA A 316 2.12 16.88 -49.58
N ALA A 317 2.65 16.09 -50.52
CA ALA A 317 2.83 14.66 -50.36
C ALA A 317 3.89 14.30 -49.32
N LEU A 318 4.95 15.10 -49.18
CA LEU A 318 5.95 14.94 -48.13
C LEU A 318 5.37 15.26 -46.76
N ASP A 319 4.64 16.38 -46.64
CA ASP A 319 4.04 16.80 -45.38
C ASP A 319 3.06 15.74 -44.83
N ASP A 320 2.21 15.17 -45.69
CA ASP A 320 1.31 14.05 -45.33
C ASP A 320 2.10 12.82 -44.81
N LYS A 321 3.22 12.48 -45.45
CA LYS A 321 4.09 11.39 -45.00
C LYS A 321 4.77 11.71 -43.67
N LEU A 322 5.31 12.92 -43.54
CA LEU A 322 5.99 13.33 -42.30
C LEU A 322 5.03 13.33 -41.12
N ASP A 323 3.80 13.78 -41.31
CA ASP A 323 2.81 13.80 -40.22
C ASP A 323 2.40 12.40 -39.81
N LYS A 324 2.25 11.45 -40.74
CA LYS A 324 2.05 10.02 -40.39
C LYS A 324 3.22 9.46 -39.62
N TRP A 325 4.46 9.70 -40.03
CA TRP A 325 5.64 9.23 -39.35
C TRP A 325 5.83 9.88 -37.97
N LYS A 326 5.52 11.17 -37.81
CA LYS A 326 5.50 11.85 -36.50
C LYS A 326 4.47 11.20 -35.55
N GLY A 327 3.27 10.89 -36.06
CA GLY A 327 2.26 10.18 -35.30
C GLY A 327 2.77 8.82 -34.77
N MET A 328 3.35 8.00 -35.69
CA MET A 328 3.96 6.72 -35.33
C MET A 328 5.10 6.86 -34.30
N LEU A 329 5.94 7.90 -34.47
CA LEU A 329 7.04 8.17 -33.55
C LEU A 329 6.54 8.53 -32.16
N THR A 330 5.48 9.35 -32.09
CA THR A 330 4.83 9.72 -30.82
C THR A 330 4.27 8.49 -30.10
N GLU A 331 3.57 7.61 -30.80
CA GLU A 331 3.04 6.35 -30.22
C GLU A 331 4.16 5.46 -29.70
N ILE A 332 5.25 5.29 -30.45
CA ILE A 332 6.42 4.51 -30.03
C ILE A 332 7.05 5.13 -28.78
N GLN A 333 7.24 6.44 -28.74
CA GLN A 333 7.84 7.14 -27.60
C GLN A 333 6.97 7.02 -26.33
N GLN A 334 5.66 7.15 -26.46
CA GLN A 334 4.72 6.93 -25.35
C GLN A 334 4.76 5.49 -24.84
N GLY A 335 4.78 4.52 -25.76
CA GLY A 335 4.91 3.10 -25.40
C GLY A 335 6.23 2.78 -24.70
N MET A 336 7.34 3.38 -25.17
CA MET A 336 8.65 3.26 -24.51
C MET A 336 8.66 3.87 -23.12
N ALA A 337 8.11 5.08 -22.96
CA ALA A 337 8.05 5.77 -21.67
C ALA A 337 7.25 4.95 -20.64
N SER A 338 6.09 4.41 -21.04
CA SER A 338 5.29 3.52 -20.19
C SER A 338 6.06 2.25 -19.82
N SER A 339 6.72 1.62 -20.79
CA SER A 339 7.50 0.38 -20.54
C SER A 339 8.68 0.63 -19.61
N LEU A 340 9.37 1.78 -19.73
CA LEU A 340 10.46 2.16 -18.84
C LEU A 340 9.98 2.46 -17.42
N SER A 341 8.83 3.11 -17.26
CA SER A 341 8.23 3.35 -15.95
C SER A 341 7.92 2.04 -15.23
N TYR A 342 7.21 1.12 -15.91
CA TYR A 342 6.90 -0.20 -15.34
C TYR A 342 8.15 -1.01 -15.02
N TYR A 343 9.16 -0.96 -15.88
CA TYR A 343 10.45 -1.62 -15.63
C TYR A 343 11.14 -1.05 -14.39
N GLY A 344 11.19 0.27 -14.27
CA GLY A 344 11.78 0.96 -13.12
C GLY A 344 11.07 0.61 -11.81
N ASP A 345 9.74 0.66 -11.81
CA ASP A 345 8.93 0.29 -10.64
C ASP A 345 9.17 -1.18 -10.23
N MET A 346 9.30 -2.06 -11.22
CA MET A 346 9.54 -3.48 -10.98
C MET A 346 10.93 -3.72 -10.39
N VAL A 347 11.99 -3.09 -10.92
CA VAL A 347 13.35 -3.18 -10.38
C VAL A 347 13.41 -2.67 -8.95
N VAL A 348 12.80 -1.50 -8.69
CA VAL A 348 12.73 -0.93 -7.33
C VAL A 348 12.00 -1.85 -6.37
N ASN A 349 10.86 -2.42 -6.78
CA ASN A 349 10.09 -3.33 -5.95
C ASN A 349 10.85 -4.63 -5.67
N VAL A 350 11.52 -5.19 -6.69
CA VAL A 350 12.34 -6.40 -6.50
C VAL A 350 13.51 -6.11 -5.58
N GLY A 351 14.23 -5.00 -5.78
CA GLY A 351 15.36 -4.61 -4.91
C GLY A 351 14.93 -4.34 -3.47
N ARG A 352 13.67 -3.90 -3.25
CA ARG A 352 13.10 -3.72 -1.92
C ARG A 352 12.64 -5.03 -1.27
N ASP A 353 12.00 -5.92 -2.03
CA ASP A 353 11.28 -7.08 -1.51
C ASP A 353 12.11 -8.37 -1.50
N TYR A 354 13.27 -8.38 -2.19
CA TYR A 354 14.14 -9.54 -2.31
C TYR A 354 15.62 -9.16 -2.16
N GLY A 355 16.39 -10.01 -1.51
CA GLY A 355 17.84 -9.81 -1.36
C GLY A 355 18.60 -10.01 -2.68
N ASN A 356 19.71 -9.28 -2.87
CA ASN A 356 20.53 -9.37 -4.08
C ASN A 356 20.99 -10.80 -4.39
N ASP A 357 21.36 -11.59 -3.36
CA ASP A 357 21.79 -12.98 -3.54
C ASP A 357 20.64 -13.89 -3.99
N GLU A 358 19.41 -13.63 -3.51
CA GLU A 358 18.20 -14.34 -3.92
C GLU A 358 17.91 -14.06 -5.40
N VAL A 359 17.91 -12.79 -5.78
CA VAL A 359 17.71 -12.37 -7.18
C VAL A 359 18.77 -12.94 -8.10
N ALA A 360 20.06 -12.86 -7.72
CA ALA A 360 21.16 -13.41 -8.51
C ALA A 360 21.08 -14.93 -8.68
N THR A 361 20.60 -15.63 -7.67
CA THR A 361 20.40 -17.08 -7.74
C THR A 361 19.30 -17.43 -8.73
N GLU A 362 18.15 -16.76 -8.64
CA GLU A 362 17.00 -17.03 -9.50
C GLU A 362 17.23 -16.51 -10.94
N LEU A 363 18.05 -15.47 -11.13
CA LEU A 363 18.48 -15.02 -12.45
C LEU A 363 19.21 -16.15 -13.21
N ARG A 364 20.13 -16.84 -12.57
CA ARG A 364 20.83 -17.97 -13.19
C ARG A 364 19.88 -19.09 -13.61
N VAL A 365 18.86 -19.36 -12.79
CA VAL A 365 17.84 -20.35 -13.14
C VAL A 365 17.04 -19.91 -14.39
N VAL A 366 16.68 -18.62 -14.43
CA VAL A 366 15.96 -18.05 -15.59
C VAL A 366 16.83 -18.08 -16.85
N GLU A 367 18.12 -17.77 -16.75
CA GLU A 367 19.05 -17.88 -17.90
C GLU A 367 19.10 -19.30 -18.49
N VAL A 368 19.21 -20.31 -17.62
CA VAL A 368 19.17 -21.72 -18.06
C VAL A 368 17.82 -22.08 -18.71
N GLU A 369 16.71 -21.62 -18.13
CA GLU A 369 15.37 -21.85 -18.70
C GLU A 369 15.20 -21.15 -20.08
N LEU A 370 15.70 -19.92 -20.21
CA LEU A 370 15.64 -19.18 -21.48
C LEU A 370 16.49 -19.85 -22.57
N GLN A 371 17.65 -20.37 -22.19
CA GLN A 371 18.50 -21.14 -23.10
C GLN A 371 17.80 -22.41 -23.58
N ALA A 372 17.18 -23.16 -22.66
CA ALA A 372 16.52 -24.41 -22.96
C ALA A 372 15.24 -24.26 -23.83
N LYS A 373 14.61 -23.07 -23.81
CA LYS A 373 13.36 -22.78 -24.53
C LYS A 373 13.55 -21.99 -25.83
N ASP A 374 14.73 -21.93 -26.39
CA ASP A 374 15.06 -21.12 -27.57
C ASP A 374 14.81 -19.62 -27.41
N ASN A 375 14.82 -19.13 -26.19
CA ASN A 375 14.63 -17.75 -25.83
C ASN A 375 15.93 -17.05 -25.38
N ALA A 376 17.07 -17.60 -25.75
CA ALA A 376 18.40 -17.10 -25.37
C ALA A 376 18.62 -15.62 -25.72
N TYR A 377 17.91 -15.10 -26.72
CA TYR A 377 17.92 -13.69 -27.10
C TYR A 377 17.42 -12.74 -26.00
N LEU A 378 16.76 -13.23 -24.94
CA LEU A 378 16.31 -12.46 -23.79
C LEU A 378 17.35 -12.39 -22.67
N ILE A 379 18.37 -13.24 -22.66
CA ILE A 379 19.38 -13.29 -21.61
C ILE A 379 20.08 -11.94 -21.39
N PRO A 380 20.52 -11.20 -22.43
CA PRO A 380 21.15 -9.88 -22.22
C PRO A 380 20.25 -8.87 -21.52
N TYR A 381 18.94 -9.01 -21.64
CA TYR A 381 17.96 -8.14 -20.99
C TYR A 381 17.60 -8.61 -19.58
N ALA A 382 17.67 -9.91 -19.32
CA ALA A 382 17.54 -10.47 -17.97
C ALA A 382 18.72 -10.06 -17.08
N ALA A 383 19.93 -10.00 -17.63
CA ALA A 383 21.13 -9.61 -16.91
C ALA A 383 21.18 -8.11 -16.54
N LEU A 384 20.30 -7.29 -17.10
CA LEU A 384 20.14 -5.87 -16.74
C LEU A 384 19.18 -5.66 -15.55
N PHE A 385 18.49 -6.70 -15.14
CA PHE A 385 17.52 -6.70 -14.04
C PHE A 385 18.20 -6.85 -12.68
#